data_cbea17d6a8b9dfb978810653e50bd694
#
_entry.id   cbea17d6a8b9dfb978810653e50bd694
#
_cell.length_a   1.000
_cell.length_b   1.000
_cell.length_c   1.000
_cell.angle_alpha   90.00
_cell.angle_beta   90.00
_cell.angle_gamma   90.00
#
_symmetry.space_group_name_H-M   'P 1'
#
loop_
_entity.id
_entity.type
_entity.pdbx_description
1 polymer ?
#
loop_
_entity_poly.entity_id
_entity_poly.type
_entity_poly.pdbx_seq_one_letter_code
_entity_poly.pdbx_strand_id
1 'polypeptide(L)'
;MIELGYFGNIWVRQNVLAKSGDSHEGHKHYFDHVTLLVKGNVQVEVEGHPAKEFQSPTFIVIDKDHEHKITALTDDVLYYCVFALRDMDGEVVDQMVEDMHNPLSSGSKDKGKS
;
A
#
# COMPACT_ATOMS: atom_id res chain seq x y z
N MET A 1 2.43 11.98 -3.82
CA MET A 1 1.02 11.75 -4.15
C MET A 1 0.58 10.38 -3.66
N ILE A 2 -0.59 10.31 -3.08
CA ILE A 2 -1.17 9.07 -2.57
C ILE A 2 -2.55 8.91 -3.17
N GLU A 3 -2.82 7.73 -3.71
CA GLU A 3 -4.16 7.36 -4.16
C GLU A 3 -4.56 6.06 -3.50
N LEU A 4 -5.83 5.95 -3.15
CA LEU A 4 -6.38 4.75 -2.54
C LEU A 4 -7.34 4.10 -3.51
N GLY A 5 -7.24 2.78 -3.61
CA GLY A 5 -8.19 1.99 -4.35
C GLY A 5 -8.53 0.76 -3.52
N TYR A 6 -9.71 0.22 -3.75
CA TYR A 6 -10.06 -1.04 -3.10
C TYR A 6 -10.96 -1.84 -4.01
N PHE A 7 -10.84 -3.14 -3.87
CA PHE A 7 -11.56 -4.08 -4.69
C PHE A 7 -11.92 -5.28 -3.81
N GLY A 8 -13.23 -5.50 -3.64
CA GLY A 8 -13.67 -6.52 -2.73
C GLY A 8 -13.22 -6.20 -1.31
N ASN A 9 -12.37 -7.06 -0.76
CA ASN A 9 -11.81 -6.87 0.58
C ASN A 9 -10.32 -6.52 0.54
N ILE A 10 -9.83 -6.04 -0.60
CA ILE A 10 -8.42 -5.70 -0.77
C ILE A 10 -8.28 -4.20 -0.89
N TRP A 11 -7.38 -3.63 -0.10
CA TRP A 11 -7.01 -2.23 -0.18
C TRP A 11 -5.68 -2.08 -0.89
N VAL A 12 -5.60 -1.06 -1.74
CA VAL A 12 -4.37 -0.71 -2.44
C VAL A 12 -4.13 0.77 -2.23
N ARG A 13 -2.93 1.09 -1.78
CA ARG A 13 -2.49 2.47 -1.62
C ARG A 13 -1.34 2.73 -2.58
N GLN A 14 -1.53 3.64 -3.52
CA GLN A 14 -0.50 4.04 -4.46
C GLN A 14 0.26 5.21 -3.88
N ASN A 15 1.59 5.12 -3.89
CA ASN A 15 2.45 6.14 -3.32
C ASN A 15 3.48 6.56 -4.36
N VAL A 16 3.63 7.87 -4.53
CA VAL A 16 4.63 8.46 -5.42
C VAL A 16 5.53 9.36 -4.59
N LEU A 17 6.84 9.12 -4.69
CA LEU A 17 7.86 10.01 -4.15
C LEU A 17 8.57 10.65 -5.32
N ALA A 18 8.25 11.91 -5.61
CA ALA A 18 8.67 12.57 -6.84
C ALA A 18 10.16 12.83 -6.91
N LYS A 19 10.79 13.12 -5.79
CA LYS A 19 12.19 13.51 -5.73
C LYS A 19 12.99 12.62 -4.79
N SER A 20 14.23 12.37 -5.17
CA SER A 20 15.19 11.72 -4.28
C SER A 20 15.25 12.46 -2.96
N GLY A 21 15.18 11.75 -1.86
CA GLY A 21 15.14 12.32 -0.52
C GLY A 21 13.76 12.46 0.06
N ASP A 22 12.70 12.45 -0.76
CA ASP A 22 11.33 12.46 -0.26
C ASP A 22 11.06 11.17 0.50
N SER A 23 10.20 11.23 1.50
CA SER A 23 9.93 10.07 2.32
C SER A 23 8.47 10.02 2.76
N HIS A 24 8.02 8.82 3.08
CA HIS A 24 6.75 8.57 3.76
C HIS A 24 7.04 7.82 5.04
N GLU A 25 6.43 8.27 6.13
CA GLU A 25 6.50 7.56 7.40
C GLU A 25 5.23 6.76 7.57
N GLY A 26 5.39 5.49 7.94
CA GLY A 26 4.28 4.61 8.22
C GLY A 26 4.13 4.42 9.72
N HIS A 27 2.88 4.34 10.14
CA HIS A 27 2.57 4.09 11.54
C HIS A 27 2.48 2.59 11.80
N LYS A 28 2.48 2.22 13.07
CA LYS A 28 2.23 0.82 13.43
C LYS A 28 0.85 0.41 12.96
N HIS A 29 0.78 -0.78 12.40
CA HIS A 29 -0.47 -1.38 11.98
C HIS A 29 -0.71 -2.64 12.79
N TYR A 30 -1.97 -3.01 12.97
CA TYR A 30 -2.29 -4.28 13.60
C TYR A 30 -2.46 -5.40 12.58
N PHE A 31 -2.07 -5.15 11.33
CA PHE A 31 -2.12 -6.14 10.25
C PHE A 31 -0.85 -6.04 9.42
N ASP A 32 -0.48 -7.15 8.82
CA ASP A 32 0.64 -7.18 7.88
C ASP A 32 0.20 -6.66 6.52
N HIS A 33 1.15 -6.10 5.77
CA HIS A 33 0.88 -5.71 4.40
C HIS A 33 2.14 -5.93 3.57
N VAL A 34 1.95 -5.96 2.24
CA VAL A 34 3.07 -6.06 1.33
C VAL A 34 3.19 -4.75 0.55
N THR A 35 4.43 -4.32 0.36
CA THR A 35 4.74 -3.16 -0.46
C THR A 35 5.34 -3.66 -1.76
N LEU A 36 4.79 -3.18 -2.88
CA LEU A 36 5.29 -3.52 -4.22
C LEU A 36 6.03 -2.31 -4.74
N LEU A 37 7.37 -2.37 -4.75
CA LEU A 37 8.18 -1.30 -5.32
C LEU A 37 8.23 -1.52 -6.82
N VAL A 38 7.62 -0.62 -7.57
CA VAL A 38 7.43 -0.75 -9.01
C VAL A 38 8.47 0.03 -9.78
N LYS A 39 8.86 1.21 -9.30
CA LYS A 39 9.77 2.08 -10.01
C LYS A 39 10.66 2.82 -9.03
N GLY A 40 11.95 2.90 -9.34
CA GLY A 40 12.92 3.64 -8.54
C GLY A 40 13.54 2.78 -7.44
N ASN A 41 14.37 3.43 -6.64
CA ASN A 41 15.08 2.78 -5.54
C ASN A 41 14.72 3.48 -4.24
N VAL A 42 14.63 2.72 -3.16
CA VAL A 42 14.25 3.25 -1.86
C VAL A 42 15.14 2.70 -0.76
N GLN A 43 15.20 3.43 0.34
CA GLN A 43 15.75 2.96 1.59
C GLN A 43 14.58 2.77 2.56
N VAL A 44 14.54 1.63 3.22
CA VAL A 44 13.49 1.31 4.17
C VAL A 44 14.11 1.20 5.56
N GLU A 45 13.54 1.95 6.49
CA GLU A 45 13.93 1.92 7.91
C GLU A 45 12.75 1.36 8.69
N VAL A 46 12.99 0.29 9.42
CA VAL A 46 11.99 -0.31 10.31
C VAL A 46 12.55 -0.24 11.72
N GLU A 47 11.71 0.20 12.68
CA GLU A 47 12.18 0.37 14.04
C GLU A 47 12.82 -0.92 14.56
N GLY A 48 13.98 -0.77 15.21
CA GLY A 48 14.71 -1.91 15.75
C GLY A 48 15.53 -2.70 14.76
N HIS A 49 15.57 -2.28 13.48
CA HIS A 49 16.30 -2.98 12.43
C HIS A 49 17.20 -2.01 11.65
N PRO A 50 18.32 -2.51 11.08
CA PRO A 50 19.15 -1.66 10.23
C PRO A 50 18.40 -1.25 8.96
N ALA A 51 18.71 -0.07 8.45
CA ALA A 51 18.14 0.38 7.19
C ALA A 51 18.59 -0.51 6.04
N LYS A 52 17.69 -0.72 5.09
CA LYS A 52 17.98 -1.53 3.90
C LYS A 52 17.58 -0.78 2.65
N GLU A 53 18.32 -1.02 1.57
CA GLU A 53 18.03 -0.45 0.26
C GLU A 53 17.42 -1.50 -0.64
N PHE A 54 16.45 -1.07 -1.45
CA PHE A 54 15.74 -1.94 -2.39
C PHE A 54 15.70 -1.30 -3.75
N GLN A 55 15.87 -2.11 -4.80
CA GLN A 55 15.75 -1.68 -6.19
C GLN A 55 14.49 -2.29 -6.79
N SER A 56 13.78 -1.49 -7.57
CA SER A 56 12.58 -1.96 -8.28
C SER A 56 12.95 -2.88 -9.43
N PRO A 57 12.11 -3.84 -9.80
CA PRO A 57 10.89 -4.19 -9.09
C PRO A 57 11.17 -5.19 -7.97
N THR A 58 10.48 -5.04 -6.85
CA THR A 58 10.64 -5.98 -5.73
C THR A 58 9.45 -5.87 -4.78
N PHE A 59 9.33 -6.86 -3.92
CA PHE A 59 8.38 -6.87 -2.82
C PHE A 59 9.10 -6.54 -1.53
N ILE A 60 8.43 -5.78 -0.67
CA ILE A 60 8.95 -5.46 0.66
C ILE A 60 7.84 -5.82 1.64
N VAL A 61 8.13 -6.74 2.55
CA VAL A 61 7.16 -7.14 3.56
C VAL A 61 7.47 -6.38 4.84
N ILE A 62 6.44 -5.72 5.37
CA ILE A 62 6.55 -4.98 6.62
C ILE A 62 5.56 -5.60 7.58
N ASP A 63 6.11 -6.21 8.64
CA ASP A 63 5.29 -6.88 9.64
C ASP A 63 4.48 -5.86 10.43
N LYS A 64 3.35 -6.31 10.93
CA LYS A 64 2.51 -5.48 11.79
C LYS A 64 3.27 -5.04 13.03
N ASP A 65 2.77 -3.98 13.66
CA ASP A 65 3.27 -3.45 14.92
C ASP A 65 4.68 -2.85 14.85
N HIS A 66 5.15 -2.52 13.64
CA HIS A 66 6.44 -1.84 13.46
C HIS A 66 6.24 -0.51 12.75
N GLU A 67 6.89 0.52 13.27
CA GLU A 67 6.98 1.79 12.56
C GLU A 67 8.03 1.66 11.46
N HIS A 68 7.76 2.31 10.35
CA HIS A 68 8.68 2.25 9.23
C HIS A 68 8.72 3.58 8.48
N LYS A 69 9.78 3.77 7.71
CA LYS A 69 9.95 4.96 6.88
C LYS A 69 10.56 4.53 5.56
N ILE A 70 9.96 4.98 4.47
CA ILE A 70 10.46 4.69 3.12
C ILE A 70 10.95 6.00 2.53
N THR A 71 12.22 6.04 2.15
CA THR A 71 12.86 7.23 1.58
C THR A 71 13.29 6.95 0.15
N ALA A 72 12.94 7.84 -0.76
CA ALA A 72 13.35 7.71 -2.15
C ALA A 72 14.84 7.96 -2.30
N LEU A 73 15.53 7.06 -2.99
CA LEU A 73 16.94 7.21 -3.34
C LEU A 73 17.10 7.74 -4.77
N THR A 74 16.03 7.68 -5.55
CA THR A 74 15.98 8.19 -6.93
C THR A 74 14.74 9.05 -7.07
N ASP A 75 14.66 9.80 -8.17
CA ASP A 75 13.43 10.53 -8.50
C ASP A 75 12.36 9.55 -9.00
N ASP A 76 11.11 9.98 -8.95
CA ASP A 76 9.97 9.26 -9.54
C ASP A 76 9.81 7.85 -9.00
N VAL A 77 9.88 7.68 -7.70
CA VAL A 77 9.62 6.39 -7.05
C VAL A 77 8.12 6.13 -7.01
N LEU A 78 7.74 4.90 -7.38
CA LEU A 78 6.36 4.44 -7.32
C LEU A 78 6.30 3.11 -6.57
N TYR A 79 5.44 3.05 -5.55
CA TYR A 79 5.20 1.81 -4.84
C TYR A 79 3.75 1.72 -4.38
N TYR A 80 3.30 0.48 -4.19
CA TYR A 80 1.93 0.19 -3.74
C TYR A 80 2.00 -0.56 -2.42
N CYS A 81 1.10 -0.21 -1.51
CA CYS A 81 0.86 -0.99 -0.31
C CYS A 81 -0.45 -1.72 -0.50
N VAL A 82 -0.45 -3.03 -0.26
CA VAL A 82 -1.61 -3.90 -0.50
C VAL A 82 -1.90 -4.69 0.76
N PHE A 83 -3.14 -4.68 1.19
CA PHE A 83 -3.54 -5.44 2.37
C PHE A 83 -5.02 -5.80 2.30
N ALA A 84 -5.38 -6.85 3.03
CA ALA A 84 -6.77 -7.26 3.15
C ALA A 84 -7.45 -6.47 4.25
N LEU A 85 -8.72 -6.13 4.02
CA LEU A 85 -9.53 -5.48 5.06
C LEU A 85 -9.73 -6.43 6.23
N ARG A 86 -9.69 -5.88 7.43
CA ARG A 86 -9.90 -6.65 8.64
C ARG A 86 -10.95 -5.95 9.50
N ASP A 87 -11.70 -6.75 10.23
CA ASP A 87 -12.68 -6.21 11.17
C ASP A 87 -12.02 -5.86 12.50
N MET A 88 -12.82 -5.48 13.49
CA MET A 88 -12.30 -5.05 14.77
C MET A 88 -11.66 -6.18 15.56
N ASP A 89 -11.98 -7.43 15.22
CA ASP A 89 -11.38 -8.60 15.87
C ASP A 89 -10.12 -9.05 15.16
N GLY A 90 -9.71 -8.35 14.10
CA GLY A 90 -8.51 -8.69 13.33
C GLY A 90 -8.74 -9.77 12.29
N GLU A 91 -9.98 -10.18 12.06
CA GLU A 91 -10.30 -11.21 11.06
C GLU A 91 -10.46 -10.58 9.69
N VAL A 92 -10.04 -11.30 8.65
CA VAL A 92 -10.17 -10.81 7.28
C VAL A 92 -11.66 -10.68 6.95
N VAL A 93 -12.03 -9.51 6.45
CA VAL A 93 -13.40 -9.24 6.04
C VAL A 93 -13.65 -9.95 4.72
N ASP A 94 -14.72 -10.73 4.67
CA ASP A 94 -15.08 -11.49 3.47
C ASP A 94 -16.41 -10.96 2.93
N GLN A 95 -16.35 -9.73 2.48
CA GLN A 95 -17.53 -9.11 1.85
C GLN A 95 -17.08 -8.22 0.72
N MET A 96 -17.94 -8.09 -0.27
CA MET A 96 -17.66 -7.23 -1.40
C MET A 96 -17.80 -5.78 -1.00
N VAL A 97 -16.82 -4.99 -1.40
CA VAL A 97 -16.86 -3.53 -1.28
C VAL A 97 -16.84 -3.01 -2.69
N GLU A 98 -17.68 -2.03 -2.98
CA GLU A 98 -17.72 -1.44 -4.32
C GLU A 98 -16.40 -0.75 -4.60
N ASP A 99 -15.83 -1.04 -5.74
CA ASP A 99 -14.51 -0.55 -6.12
C ASP A 99 -14.67 0.49 -7.22
N MET A 100 -14.25 1.69 -6.94
CA MET A 100 -14.36 2.79 -7.89
C MET A 100 -13.43 2.68 -9.09
N HIS A 101 -12.46 1.77 -9.05
CA HIS A 101 -11.53 1.56 -10.14
C HIS A 101 -11.80 0.29 -10.93
N ASN A 102 -12.81 -0.47 -10.57
CA ASN A 102 -13.10 -1.74 -11.21
C ASN A 102 -13.99 -1.50 -12.43
N PRO A 103 -13.49 -1.75 -13.66
CA PRO A 103 -14.30 -1.53 -14.86
C PRO A 103 -15.48 -2.49 -14.98
N LEU A 104 -15.52 -3.55 -14.17
CA LEU A 104 -16.64 -4.49 -14.14
C LEU A 104 -17.62 -4.15 -13.04
N SER A 105 -17.34 -3.15 -12.23
CA SER A 105 -18.26 -2.68 -11.20
C SER A 105 -19.43 -1.98 -11.86
N SER A 106 -20.67 -2.40 -11.57
CA SER A 106 -21.84 -1.80 -12.16
C SER A 106 -22.10 -0.44 -11.55
N GLY A 107 -22.53 0.17 -12.22
CA GLY A 107 -22.59 1.32 -11.73
C GLY A 107 -23.44 1.59 -10.74
N SER A 108 -23.17 0.74 -11.06
CA SER A 108 -23.42 1.09 -10.68
C SER A 108 -24.03 1.36 -10.54
N LYS A 109 -24.27 1.27 -10.65
CA LYS A 109 -24.76 1.52 -10.55
C LYS A 109 -25.40 1.61 -10.88
N ASP A 110 -25.64 1.42 -11.16
CA ASP A 110 -26.03 1.36 -11.33
C ASP A 110 -26.54 1.17 -11.12
N LYS A 111 -26.90 0.84 -10.99
CA LYS A 111 -27.08 0.67 -10.74
C LYS A 111 -27.43 0.45 -10.49
N GLY A 112 -27.85 0.14 -10.69
CA GLY A 112 -27.82 0.07 -10.37
C GLY A 112 -27.89 -0.33 -10.20
N LYS A 113 -28.20 -0.65 -10.25
CA LYS A 113 -27.92 -0.79 -10.15
C LYS A 113 -27.69 -0.84 -10.18
N SER A 114 -28.09 -0.93 -10.24
CA SER A 114 -27.60 -0.79 -10.31
C SER A 114 -27.44 -0.92 -10.46
#